data_cdc97ae7bb3b3253e3f95de70b29bd8a
#
_entry.id   cdc97ae7bb3b3253e3f95de70b29bd8a
#
_cell.length_a   1.000
_cell.length_b   1.000
_cell.length_c   1.000
_cell.angle_alpha   90.00
_cell.angle_beta   90.00
_cell.angle_gamma   90.00
#
_symmetry.space_group_name_H-M   'P 1'
#
loop_
_entity.id
_entity.type
_entity.pdbx_description
1 polymer ?
#
loop_
_entity_poly.entity_id
_entity_poly.type
_entity_poly.pdbx_seq_one_letter_code
_entity_poly.pdbx_strand_id
1 'polypeptide(L)'
;MTALHSYSGGVVWVLLAPLLYAGMSISAKLAGAHLSVWQIGVGRFVFGLLLVPVIVRSLDLNLWGRQRFLLILRGLCGSVAFLLLVASFQRIPLSLAMVLFYLYPAFTTLLSPWVTGEPPAKLSWLLIGSAFVGTSLILWPHETSPALNWGHLFAVIASVLCALTLLLVRRLGKDNNIYTLFFYLCITGTLAGLGPLLVQETPIMPQTAAAWMSVAAVAVFSIAAQLTINQALIRIPAATVSIMMTAEVPLIAAFGVFYLGEPLSWRLIVGACLIFGSGVGLNLLPAKPTAGQIEKGTS
;
A
#
# COMPACT_ATOMS: atom_id res chain seq x y z
N MET A 1 -2.90 -25.78 -23.78
CA MET A 1 -3.12 -26.25 -22.39
C MET A 1 -2.16 -25.62 -21.36
N THR A 2 -0.98 -25.17 -21.73
CA THR A 2 0.04 -24.54 -20.86
C THR A 2 -0.34 -23.14 -20.31
N ALA A 3 -1.12 -22.34 -21.03
CA ALA A 3 -1.54 -21.00 -20.60
C ALA A 3 -2.55 -21.02 -19.44
N LEU A 4 -3.49 -21.96 -19.43
CA LEU A 4 -4.50 -22.10 -18.36
C LEU A 4 -3.88 -22.51 -17.01
N HIS A 5 -2.81 -23.31 -17.01
CA HIS A 5 -2.13 -23.75 -15.79
C HIS A 5 -1.31 -22.61 -15.15
N SER A 6 -0.79 -21.68 -15.95
CA SER A 6 -0.08 -20.47 -15.46
C SER A 6 -1.05 -19.46 -14.82
N TYR A 7 -2.28 -19.34 -15.34
CA TYR A 7 -3.31 -18.46 -14.78
C TYR A 7 -3.86 -18.98 -13.44
N SER A 8 -4.08 -20.29 -13.29
CA SER A 8 -4.60 -20.85 -12.03
C SER A 8 -3.65 -20.62 -10.84
N GLY A 9 -2.34 -20.75 -11.04
CA GLY A 9 -1.34 -20.45 -10.02
C GLY A 9 -1.30 -18.95 -9.64
N GLY A 10 -1.54 -18.03 -10.58
CA GLY A 10 -1.58 -16.60 -10.33
C GLY A 10 -2.80 -16.14 -9.53
N VAL A 11 -3.96 -16.75 -9.77
CA VAL A 11 -5.23 -16.39 -9.10
C VAL A 11 -5.16 -16.62 -7.59
N VAL A 12 -4.53 -17.71 -7.14
CA VAL A 12 -4.36 -17.99 -5.70
C VAL A 12 -3.59 -16.87 -5.00
N TRP A 13 -2.50 -16.39 -5.62
CA TRP A 13 -1.69 -15.30 -5.06
C TRP A 13 -2.46 -13.98 -4.98
N VAL A 14 -3.29 -13.70 -5.98
CA VAL A 14 -4.10 -12.47 -6.03
C VAL A 14 -5.23 -12.49 -4.99
N LEU A 15 -5.84 -13.64 -4.73
CA LEU A 15 -6.87 -13.78 -3.71
C LEU A 15 -6.29 -13.76 -2.28
N LEU A 16 -5.08 -14.26 -2.12
CA LEU A 16 -4.41 -14.31 -0.81
C LEU A 16 -3.86 -12.93 -0.38
N ALA A 17 -3.41 -12.10 -1.33
CA ALA A 17 -2.81 -10.81 -1.03
C ALA A 17 -3.72 -9.87 -0.23
N PRO A 18 -4.99 -9.60 -0.61
CA PRO A 18 -5.88 -8.73 0.17
C PRO A 18 -6.16 -9.26 1.58
N LEU A 19 -6.26 -10.58 1.76
CA LEU A 19 -6.44 -11.19 3.07
C LEU A 19 -5.24 -10.93 3.99
N LEU A 20 -4.03 -11.07 3.46
CA LEU A 20 -2.79 -10.83 4.20
C LEU A 20 -2.61 -9.33 4.50
N TYR A 21 -2.95 -8.44 3.56
CA TYR A 21 -2.93 -6.99 3.81
C TYR A 21 -3.99 -6.58 4.84
N ALA A 22 -5.20 -7.14 4.80
CA ALA A 22 -6.21 -6.93 5.83
C ALA A 22 -5.70 -7.40 7.20
N GLY A 23 -5.10 -8.58 7.28
CA GLY A 23 -4.45 -9.08 8.49
C GLY A 23 -3.36 -8.15 9.02
N MET A 24 -2.53 -7.59 8.14
CA MET A 24 -1.53 -6.59 8.48
C MET A 24 -2.17 -5.31 9.06
N SER A 25 -3.17 -4.76 8.38
CA SER A 25 -3.83 -3.51 8.77
C SER A 25 -4.55 -3.65 10.11
N ILE A 26 -5.26 -4.77 10.32
CA ILE A 26 -5.90 -5.13 11.58
C ILE A 26 -4.86 -5.29 12.69
N SER A 27 -3.80 -6.06 12.45
CA SER A 27 -2.73 -6.26 13.43
C SER A 27 -2.05 -4.93 13.80
N ALA A 28 -1.81 -4.04 12.83
CA ALA A 28 -1.24 -2.72 13.06
C ALA A 28 -2.17 -1.82 13.89
N LYS A 29 -3.48 -1.87 13.64
CA LYS A 29 -4.49 -1.15 14.44
C LYS A 29 -4.50 -1.62 15.89
N LEU A 30 -4.54 -2.93 16.12
CA LEU A 30 -4.53 -3.53 17.45
C LEU A 30 -3.20 -3.26 18.19
N ALA A 31 -2.07 -3.40 17.49
CA ALA A 31 -0.75 -3.07 18.04
C ALA A 31 -0.64 -1.60 18.46
N GLY A 32 -1.28 -0.70 17.72
CA GLY A 32 -1.29 0.73 17.99
C GLY A 32 -1.96 1.14 19.29
N ALA A 33 -2.70 0.24 19.97
CA ALA A 33 -3.24 0.47 21.30
C ALA A 33 -2.14 0.46 22.40
N HIS A 34 -1.00 -0.19 22.15
CA HIS A 34 0.05 -0.43 23.14
C HIS A 34 1.46 -0.03 22.66
N LEU A 35 1.63 0.18 21.36
CA LEU A 35 2.91 0.44 20.72
C LEU A 35 2.87 1.74 19.93
N SER A 36 4.00 2.44 19.90
CA SER A 36 4.16 3.60 19.02
C SER A 36 4.25 3.18 17.55
N VAL A 37 3.94 4.13 16.66
CA VAL A 37 4.11 3.96 15.20
C VAL A 37 5.53 3.49 14.86
N TRP A 38 6.53 4.04 15.59
CA TRP A 38 7.93 3.75 15.35
C TRP A 38 8.33 2.34 15.77
N GLN A 39 7.81 1.84 16.90
CA GLN A 39 8.03 0.45 17.33
C GLN A 39 7.43 -0.54 16.33
N ILE A 40 6.21 -0.28 15.86
CA ILE A 40 5.53 -1.12 14.86
C ILE A 40 6.31 -1.08 13.53
N GLY A 41 6.65 0.13 13.06
CA GLY A 41 7.32 0.32 11.78
C GLY A 41 8.72 -0.24 11.74
N VAL A 42 9.58 0.16 12.69
CA VAL A 42 10.97 -0.33 12.77
C VAL A 42 10.98 -1.83 12.98
N GLY A 43 10.14 -2.35 13.88
CA GLY A 43 10.03 -3.80 14.09
C GLY A 43 9.73 -4.53 12.78
N ARG A 44 8.70 -4.12 12.05
CA ARG A 44 8.37 -4.72 10.73
C ARG A 44 9.54 -4.69 9.75
N PHE A 45 10.23 -3.53 9.64
CA PHE A 45 11.32 -3.38 8.67
C PHE A 45 12.57 -4.17 9.08
N VAL A 46 12.88 -4.23 10.36
CA VAL A 46 13.98 -5.05 10.89
C VAL A 46 13.70 -6.54 10.67
N PHE A 47 12.49 -7.03 10.95
CA PHE A 47 12.11 -8.40 10.61
C PHE A 47 12.28 -8.68 9.12
N GLY A 48 11.91 -7.74 8.25
CA GLY A 48 12.15 -7.85 6.81
C GLY A 48 13.63 -7.92 6.45
N LEU A 49 14.48 -7.08 7.08
CA LEU A 49 15.92 -7.11 6.86
C LEU A 49 16.58 -8.42 7.31
N LEU A 50 16.08 -9.03 8.38
CA LEU A 50 16.58 -10.33 8.82
C LEU A 50 16.21 -11.48 7.86
N LEU A 51 15.03 -11.36 7.23
CA LEU A 51 14.54 -12.40 6.31
C LEU A 51 15.19 -12.30 4.92
N VAL A 52 15.43 -11.10 4.40
CA VAL A 52 15.93 -10.88 3.03
C VAL A 52 17.28 -11.59 2.77
N PRO A 53 18.30 -11.50 3.65
CA PRO A 53 19.57 -12.20 3.43
C PRO A 53 19.45 -13.72 3.33
N VAL A 54 18.50 -14.29 4.09
CA VAL A 54 18.22 -15.74 4.04
C VAL A 54 17.67 -16.12 2.67
N ILE A 55 16.69 -15.37 2.16
CA ILE A 55 16.10 -15.60 0.84
C ILE A 55 17.15 -15.42 -0.27
N VAL A 56 17.92 -14.35 -0.19
CA VAL A 56 18.90 -13.98 -1.21
C VAL A 56 20.02 -15.01 -1.30
N ARG A 57 20.52 -15.47 -0.15
CA ARG A 57 21.56 -16.53 -0.11
C ARG A 57 21.07 -17.84 -0.71
N SER A 58 19.77 -18.15 -0.53
CA SER A 58 19.18 -19.38 -1.09
C SER A 58 18.93 -19.29 -2.61
N LEU A 59 18.81 -18.08 -3.17
CA LEU A 59 18.46 -17.84 -4.57
C LEU A 59 19.59 -17.21 -5.39
N ASP A 60 20.78 -16.98 -4.81
CA ASP A 60 21.96 -16.37 -5.42
C ASP A 60 21.65 -15.02 -6.12
N LEU A 61 20.95 -14.13 -5.44
CA LEU A 61 20.44 -12.87 -5.98
C LEU A 61 21.33 -11.68 -5.63
N ASN A 62 21.47 -10.74 -6.59
CA ASN A 62 22.15 -9.47 -6.33
C ASN A 62 21.19 -8.45 -5.70
N LEU A 63 21.46 -8.03 -4.46
CA LEU A 63 20.67 -7.03 -3.73
C LEU A 63 20.95 -5.58 -4.09
N TRP A 64 22.10 -5.29 -4.68
CA TRP A 64 22.50 -3.90 -4.91
C TRP A 64 21.74 -3.21 -6.03
N GLY A 65 21.19 -3.97 -6.99
CA GLY A 65 20.32 -3.50 -8.05
C GLY A 65 20.94 -2.44 -8.97
N ARG A 66 20.13 -2.00 -9.93
CA ARG A 66 20.42 -0.87 -10.84
C ARG A 66 19.63 0.36 -10.41
N GLN A 67 20.15 1.58 -10.73
CA GLN A 67 19.48 2.85 -10.41
C GLN A 67 19.23 3.06 -8.90
N ARG A 68 20.28 2.92 -8.10
CA ARG A 68 20.23 2.94 -6.62
C ARG A 68 19.50 4.14 -6.04
N PHE A 69 19.64 5.34 -6.61
CA PHE A 69 18.92 6.54 -6.17
C PHE A 69 17.39 6.34 -6.24
N LEU A 70 16.89 5.79 -7.35
CA LEU A 70 15.45 5.52 -7.50
C LEU A 70 14.99 4.37 -6.59
N LEU A 71 15.86 3.40 -6.31
CA LEU A 71 15.58 2.33 -5.33
C LEU A 71 15.44 2.90 -3.92
N ILE A 72 16.32 3.82 -3.51
CA ILE A 72 16.24 4.53 -2.23
C ILE A 72 14.98 5.38 -2.17
N LEU A 73 14.69 6.17 -3.21
CA LEU A 73 13.49 7.01 -3.28
C LEU A 73 12.21 6.16 -3.17
N ARG A 74 12.13 5.05 -3.91
CA ARG A 74 11.04 4.10 -3.81
C ARG A 74 10.92 3.51 -2.41
N GLY A 75 12.04 3.15 -1.81
CA GLY A 75 12.07 2.63 -0.45
C GLY A 75 11.57 3.64 0.55
N LEU A 76 12.03 4.90 0.49
CA LEU A 76 11.57 6.01 1.35
C LEU A 76 10.08 6.28 1.16
N CYS A 77 9.61 6.44 -0.08
CA CYS A 77 8.18 6.65 -0.33
C CYS A 77 7.33 5.53 0.26
N GLY A 78 7.71 4.26 0.05
CA GLY A 78 6.94 3.13 0.55
C GLY A 78 7.00 2.97 2.07
N SER A 79 8.15 3.21 2.69
CA SER A 79 8.29 3.09 4.14
C SER A 79 7.61 4.23 4.88
N VAL A 80 7.75 5.46 4.41
CA VAL A 80 7.04 6.61 4.99
C VAL A 80 5.54 6.50 4.79
N ALA A 81 5.08 6.00 3.62
CA ALA A 81 3.66 5.71 3.40
C ALA A 81 3.12 4.73 4.45
N PHE A 82 3.85 3.64 4.72
CA PHE A 82 3.44 2.68 5.74
C PHE A 82 3.40 3.30 7.16
N LEU A 83 4.43 4.06 7.54
CA LEU A 83 4.48 4.71 8.85
C LEU A 83 3.32 5.70 9.04
N LEU A 84 3.03 6.52 8.02
CA LEU A 84 1.91 7.45 8.05
C LEU A 84 0.56 6.73 8.09
N LEU A 85 0.41 5.61 7.37
CA LEU A 85 -0.80 4.82 7.42
C LEU A 85 -1.03 4.22 8.81
N VAL A 86 0.00 3.66 9.45
CA VAL A 86 -0.08 3.18 10.83
C VAL A 86 -0.38 4.33 11.80
N ALA A 87 0.23 5.51 11.60
CA ALA A 87 -0.07 6.71 12.37
C ALA A 87 -1.52 7.18 12.22
N SER A 88 -2.10 7.00 11.03
CA SER A 88 -3.53 7.23 10.77
C SER A 88 -4.40 6.25 11.54
N PHE A 89 -4.09 4.94 11.53
CA PHE A 89 -4.83 3.91 12.28
C PHE A 89 -4.93 4.19 13.78
N GLN A 90 -3.92 4.86 14.35
CA GLN A 90 -3.92 5.24 15.77
C GLN A 90 -4.78 6.47 16.08
N ARG A 91 -5.22 7.23 15.08
CA ARG A 91 -5.90 8.53 15.26
C ARG A 91 -7.35 8.58 14.75
N ILE A 92 -7.67 7.74 13.77
CA ILE A 92 -9.01 7.67 13.17
C ILE A 92 -9.46 6.22 13.05
N PRO A 93 -10.76 5.96 12.82
CA PRO A 93 -11.29 4.62 12.54
C PRO A 93 -10.52 3.93 11.42
N LEU A 94 -10.29 2.63 11.57
CA LEU A 94 -9.51 1.84 10.61
C LEU A 94 -10.15 1.85 9.23
N SER A 95 -11.48 1.68 9.16
CA SER A 95 -12.26 1.73 7.92
C SER A 95 -12.09 3.07 7.19
N LEU A 96 -12.18 4.19 7.93
CA LEU A 96 -12.02 5.53 7.38
C LEU A 96 -10.59 5.75 6.84
N ALA A 97 -9.57 5.36 7.60
CA ALA A 97 -8.17 5.48 7.18
C ALA A 97 -7.91 4.70 5.89
N MET A 98 -8.45 3.49 5.77
CA MET A 98 -8.29 2.67 4.58
C MET A 98 -9.03 3.24 3.37
N VAL A 99 -10.25 3.74 3.53
CA VAL A 99 -10.97 4.39 2.43
C VAL A 99 -10.17 5.58 1.89
N LEU A 100 -9.62 6.44 2.76
CA LEU A 100 -8.77 7.56 2.34
C LEU A 100 -7.45 7.08 1.70
N PHE A 101 -6.84 6.03 2.22
CA PHE A 101 -5.64 5.44 1.62
C PHE A 101 -5.91 4.91 0.21
N TYR A 102 -7.11 4.36 -0.06
CA TYR A 102 -7.50 3.87 -1.38
C TYR A 102 -7.76 4.96 -2.43
N LEU A 103 -7.43 6.22 -2.15
CA LEU A 103 -7.21 7.26 -3.17
C LEU A 103 -5.95 7.02 -4.03
N TYR A 104 -5.05 6.11 -3.62
CA TYR A 104 -3.79 5.89 -4.33
C TYR A 104 -3.95 5.55 -5.83
N PRO A 105 -5.00 4.88 -6.34
CA PRO A 105 -5.15 4.67 -7.79
C PRO A 105 -5.41 5.97 -8.55
N ALA A 106 -6.18 6.90 -7.96
CA ALA A 106 -6.40 8.22 -8.53
C ALA A 106 -5.09 9.02 -8.59
N PHE A 107 -4.31 9.04 -7.50
CA PHE A 107 -2.99 9.66 -7.49
C PHE A 107 -1.99 8.97 -8.42
N THR A 108 -2.03 7.64 -8.54
CA THR A 108 -1.19 6.89 -9.50
C THR A 108 -1.46 7.36 -10.92
N THR A 109 -2.72 7.49 -11.30
CA THR A 109 -3.11 7.96 -12.62
C THR A 109 -2.73 9.43 -12.83
N LEU A 110 -2.93 10.27 -11.82
CA LEU A 110 -2.57 11.69 -11.86
C LEU A 110 -1.06 11.90 -12.02
N LEU A 111 -0.24 11.11 -11.32
CA LEU A 111 1.21 11.26 -11.31
C LEU A 111 1.92 10.50 -12.46
N SER A 112 1.21 9.60 -13.17
CA SER A 112 1.82 8.76 -14.21
C SER A 112 2.49 9.54 -15.35
N PRO A 113 1.98 10.72 -15.82
CA PRO A 113 2.65 11.48 -16.87
C PRO A 113 4.09 11.88 -16.51
N TRP A 114 4.31 12.23 -15.24
CA TRP A 114 5.62 12.70 -14.78
C TRP A 114 6.61 11.56 -14.45
N VAL A 115 6.11 10.39 -14.06
CA VAL A 115 6.98 9.27 -13.62
C VAL A 115 7.20 8.25 -14.73
N THR A 116 6.15 7.89 -15.47
CA THR A 116 6.20 6.86 -16.53
C THR A 116 6.01 7.43 -17.93
N GLY A 117 5.65 8.70 -18.08
CA GLY A 117 5.37 9.33 -19.37
C GLY A 117 4.02 8.92 -20.00
N GLU A 118 3.17 8.23 -19.26
CA GLU A 118 1.87 7.73 -19.75
C GLU A 118 0.75 8.73 -19.41
N PRO A 119 0.22 9.51 -20.38
CA PRO A 119 -0.84 10.47 -20.09
C PRO A 119 -2.17 9.76 -19.82
N PRO A 120 -2.98 10.25 -18.85
CA PRO A 120 -4.27 9.66 -18.54
C PRO A 120 -5.26 9.80 -19.70
N ALA A 121 -6.14 8.82 -19.87
CA ALA A 121 -7.24 8.92 -20.82
C ALA A 121 -8.23 10.02 -20.39
N LYS A 122 -9.02 10.56 -21.33
CA LYS A 122 -10.02 11.61 -20.99
C LYS A 122 -11.00 11.17 -19.90
N LEU A 123 -11.43 9.91 -19.94
CA LEU A 123 -12.32 9.33 -18.92
C LEU A 123 -11.67 9.21 -17.55
N SER A 124 -10.33 9.11 -17.48
CA SER A 124 -9.61 9.08 -16.20
C SER A 124 -9.86 10.33 -15.37
N TRP A 125 -10.01 11.51 -15.99
CA TRP A 125 -10.28 12.75 -15.28
C TRP A 125 -11.65 12.76 -14.58
N LEU A 126 -12.66 12.14 -15.20
CA LEU A 126 -13.98 11.98 -14.58
C LEU A 126 -13.88 11.05 -13.35
N LEU A 127 -13.18 9.95 -13.49
CA LEU A 127 -12.99 8.98 -12.39
C LEU A 127 -12.16 9.57 -11.24
N ILE A 128 -11.09 10.32 -11.56
CA ILE A 128 -10.32 11.07 -10.55
C ILE A 128 -11.24 12.07 -9.83
N GLY A 129 -12.04 12.83 -10.58
CA GLY A 129 -13.01 13.77 -10.02
C GLY A 129 -14.00 13.08 -9.07
N SER A 130 -14.53 11.92 -9.45
CA SER A 130 -15.46 11.15 -8.58
C SER A 130 -14.79 10.65 -7.30
N ALA A 131 -13.50 10.28 -7.33
CA ALA A 131 -12.75 9.91 -6.13
C ALA A 131 -12.59 11.10 -5.17
N PHE A 132 -12.30 12.29 -5.70
CA PHE A 132 -12.22 13.51 -4.87
C PHE A 132 -13.58 13.95 -4.32
N VAL A 133 -14.66 13.81 -5.08
CA VAL A 133 -16.03 14.04 -4.58
C VAL A 133 -16.35 13.07 -3.44
N GLY A 134 -16.03 11.78 -3.60
CA GLY A 134 -16.19 10.78 -2.53
C GLY A 134 -15.41 11.15 -1.27
N THR A 135 -14.16 11.60 -1.43
CA THR A 135 -13.32 12.07 -0.31
C THR A 135 -13.92 13.28 0.37
N SER A 136 -14.38 14.27 -0.40
CA SER A 136 -15.01 15.48 0.14
C SER A 136 -16.28 15.15 0.94
N LEU A 137 -17.08 14.19 0.45
CA LEU A 137 -18.28 13.73 1.14
C LEU A 137 -17.96 13.07 2.49
N ILE A 138 -16.88 12.28 2.55
CA ILE A 138 -16.43 11.62 3.78
C ILE A 138 -15.89 12.64 4.78
N LEU A 139 -15.10 13.60 4.32
CA LEU A 139 -14.46 14.60 5.17
C LEU A 139 -15.39 15.77 5.54
N TRP A 140 -16.57 15.87 4.94
CA TRP A 140 -17.53 16.93 5.22
C TRP A 140 -18.00 16.87 6.68
N PRO A 141 -17.82 17.96 7.46
CA PRO A 141 -18.20 17.97 8.87
C PRO A 141 -19.68 17.60 9.08
N HIS A 142 -19.96 16.74 10.05
CA HIS A 142 -21.31 16.38 10.48
C HIS A 142 -21.28 15.90 11.94
N GLU A 143 -22.42 15.84 12.58
CA GLU A 143 -22.54 15.63 14.04
C GLU A 143 -21.86 14.34 14.56
N THR A 144 -21.83 13.28 13.75
CA THR A 144 -21.21 11.99 14.10
C THR A 144 -19.83 11.77 13.49
N SER A 145 -19.28 12.75 12.75
CA SER A 145 -17.96 12.60 12.16
C SER A 145 -16.86 12.85 13.20
N PRO A 146 -15.79 12.05 13.20
CA PRO A 146 -14.60 12.42 13.94
C PRO A 146 -14.13 13.82 13.48
N ALA A 147 -13.81 14.70 14.44
CA ALA A 147 -13.22 15.98 14.11
C ALA A 147 -12.00 15.79 13.20
N LEU A 148 -11.85 16.66 12.19
CA LEU A 148 -10.70 16.60 11.28
C LEU A 148 -9.42 16.69 12.10
N ASN A 149 -8.56 15.69 11.97
CA ASN A 149 -7.29 15.60 12.69
C ASN A 149 -6.16 15.11 11.78
N TRP A 150 -4.95 15.11 12.30
CA TRP A 150 -3.75 14.65 11.58
C TRP A 150 -3.87 13.24 10.98
N GLY A 151 -4.72 12.36 11.54
CA GLY A 151 -4.94 11.01 11.03
C GLY A 151 -5.49 10.98 9.61
N HIS A 152 -6.41 11.90 9.28
CA HIS A 152 -6.96 12.04 7.93
C HIS A 152 -5.88 12.48 6.92
N LEU A 153 -5.08 13.49 7.32
CA LEU A 153 -3.98 13.98 6.48
C LEU A 153 -2.92 12.89 6.26
N PHE A 154 -2.59 12.13 7.30
CA PHE A 154 -1.62 11.03 7.20
C PHE A 154 -2.09 9.95 6.22
N ALA A 155 -3.37 9.57 6.24
CA ALA A 155 -3.93 8.60 5.28
C ALA A 155 -3.83 9.11 3.83
N VAL A 156 -4.16 10.39 3.59
CA VAL A 156 -4.09 10.99 2.24
C VAL A 156 -2.63 11.11 1.76
N ILE A 157 -1.70 11.57 2.61
CA ILE A 157 -0.27 11.62 2.25
C ILE A 157 0.26 10.21 1.99
N ALA A 158 -0.12 9.23 2.83
CA ALA A 158 0.24 7.82 2.61
C ALA A 158 -0.23 7.30 1.25
N SER A 159 -1.43 7.70 0.80
CA SER A 159 -1.96 7.31 -0.52
C SER A 159 -1.16 7.92 -1.68
N VAL A 160 -0.72 9.18 -1.57
CA VAL A 160 0.15 9.84 -2.56
C VAL A 160 1.51 9.12 -2.64
N LEU A 161 2.12 8.86 -1.49
CA LEU A 161 3.41 8.16 -1.41
C LEU A 161 3.30 6.71 -1.90
N CYS A 162 2.18 6.04 -1.65
CA CYS A 162 1.89 4.72 -2.20
C CYS A 162 1.81 4.76 -3.72
N ALA A 163 1.12 5.76 -4.29
CA ALA A 163 1.04 5.97 -5.73
C ALA A 163 2.43 6.15 -6.36
N LEU A 164 3.27 7.00 -5.78
CA LEU A 164 4.67 7.17 -6.21
C LEU A 164 5.47 5.86 -6.12
N THR A 165 5.29 5.12 -5.02
CA THR A 165 5.92 3.81 -4.83
C THR A 165 5.54 2.83 -5.95
N LEU A 166 4.25 2.74 -6.30
CA LEU A 166 3.78 1.87 -7.37
C LEU A 166 4.35 2.26 -8.74
N LEU A 167 4.37 3.54 -9.06
CA LEU A 167 4.95 4.04 -10.31
C LEU A 167 6.45 3.76 -10.39
N LEU A 168 7.19 3.95 -9.28
CA LEU A 168 8.61 3.62 -9.20
C LEU A 168 8.86 2.11 -9.30
N VAL A 169 8.01 1.26 -8.70
CA VAL A 169 8.09 -0.20 -8.87
C VAL A 169 7.91 -0.60 -10.34
N ARG A 170 6.93 -0.03 -11.04
CA ARG A 170 6.73 -0.27 -12.48
C ARG A 170 7.96 0.11 -13.31
N ARG A 171 8.61 1.23 -12.98
CA ARG A 171 9.81 1.70 -13.67
C ARG A 171 11.02 0.84 -13.37
N LEU A 172 11.25 0.51 -12.09
CA LEU A 172 12.43 -0.20 -11.60
C LEU A 172 12.35 -1.72 -11.78
N GLY A 173 11.15 -2.29 -11.81
CA GLY A 173 10.93 -3.74 -11.90
C GLY A 173 11.40 -4.36 -13.23
N LYS A 174 11.72 -3.54 -14.24
CA LYS A 174 12.31 -4.00 -15.50
C LYS A 174 13.78 -4.41 -15.35
N ASP A 175 14.50 -3.75 -14.44
CA ASP A 175 15.94 -3.89 -14.27
C ASP A 175 16.36 -4.51 -12.92
N ASN A 176 15.40 -4.68 -12.01
CA ASN A 176 15.65 -5.14 -10.64
C ASN A 176 14.67 -6.25 -10.25
N ASN A 177 15.17 -7.18 -9.44
CA ASN A 177 14.29 -8.22 -8.87
C ASN A 177 13.45 -7.67 -7.69
N ILE A 178 12.37 -8.37 -7.39
CA ILE A 178 11.41 -8.01 -6.34
C ILE A 178 12.03 -7.99 -4.93
N TYR A 179 13.03 -8.81 -4.67
CA TYR A 179 13.71 -8.90 -3.38
C TYR A 179 14.63 -7.69 -3.17
N THR A 180 15.28 -7.18 -4.24
CA THR A 180 16.01 -5.91 -4.21
C THR A 180 15.08 -4.75 -3.85
N LEU A 181 13.91 -4.65 -4.50
CA LEU A 181 12.91 -3.63 -4.19
C LEU A 181 12.44 -3.73 -2.72
N PHE A 182 12.24 -4.93 -2.22
CA PHE A 182 11.85 -5.16 -0.83
C PHE A 182 12.98 -4.85 0.15
N PHE A 183 14.21 -5.19 -0.16
CA PHE A 183 15.39 -4.86 0.64
C PHE A 183 15.54 -3.35 0.85
N TYR A 184 15.46 -2.56 -0.24
CA TYR A 184 15.52 -1.10 -0.13
C TYR A 184 14.36 -0.52 0.68
N LEU A 185 13.17 -1.09 0.60
CA LEU A 185 12.04 -0.70 1.44
C LEU A 185 12.36 -0.91 2.94
N CYS A 186 12.91 -2.06 3.28
CA CYS A 186 13.22 -2.40 4.66
C CYS A 186 14.36 -1.55 5.23
N ILE A 187 15.45 -1.34 4.47
CA ILE A 187 16.58 -0.53 4.95
C ILE A 187 16.20 0.94 5.12
N THR A 188 15.51 1.52 4.14
CA THR A 188 15.07 2.93 4.24
C THR A 188 14.01 3.11 5.33
N GLY A 189 13.12 2.14 5.51
CA GLY A 189 12.10 2.19 6.57
C GLY A 189 12.69 2.06 7.97
N THR A 190 13.69 1.20 8.14
CA THR A 190 14.44 1.11 9.39
C THR A 190 15.14 2.44 9.70
N LEU A 191 15.85 3.01 8.74
CA LEU A 191 16.56 4.29 8.92
C LEU A 191 15.60 5.45 9.18
N ALA A 192 14.49 5.53 8.45
CA ALA A 192 13.47 6.58 8.62
C ALA A 192 12.77 6.50 9.99
N GLY A 193 12.53 5.29 10.50
CA GLY A 193 11.86 5.09 11.78
C GLY A 193 12.79 5.11 12.98
N LEU A 194 14.09 4.83 12.79
CA LEU A 194 15.03 4.70 13.89
C LEU A 194 15.26 6.03 14.63
N GLY A 195 15.46 7.13 13.91
CA GLY A 195 15.65 8.45 14.52
C GLY A 195 14.51 8.82 15.47
N PRO A 196 13.25 8.88 15.01
CA PRO A 196 12.11 9.15 15.88
C PRO A 196 11.92 8.10 17.00
N LEU A 197 12.26 6.83 16.75
CA LEU A 197 12.19 5.77 17.77
C LEU A 197 13.16 6.04 18.93
N LEU A 198 14.36 6.55 18.64
CA LEU A 198 15.38 6.84 19.64
C LEU A 198 15.09 8.10 20.46
N VAL A 199 14.33 9.04 19.89
CA VAL A 199 14.01 10.35 20.53
C VAL A 199 12.68 10.32 21.28
N GLN A 200 11.82 9.30 21.03
CA GLN A 200 10.54 9.20 21.73
C GLN A 200 10.72 8.94 23.23
N GLU A 201 9.79 9.44 24.03
CA GLU A 201 9.78 9.23 25.50
C GLU A 201 9.38 7.80 25.90
N THR A 202 8.73 7.05 25.01
CA THR A 202 8.33 5.67 25.27
C THR A 202 9.50 4.69 25.08
N PRO A 203 9.47 3.51 25.73
CA PRO A 203 10.52 2.51 25.58
C PRO A 203 10.81 2.15 24.13
N ILE A 204 12.10 2.04 23.77
CA ILE A 204 12.52 1.69 22.40
C ILE A 204 12.00 0.31 22.00
N MET A 205 12.09 -0.65 22.92
CA MET A 205 11.66 -2.04 22.67
C MET A 205 10.30 -2.34 23.32
N PRO A 206 9.49 -3.21 22.70
CA PRO A 206 8.28 -3.72 23.34
C PRO A 206 8.60 -4.36 24.68
N GLN A 207 7.84 -4.00 25.73
CA GLN A 207 8.14 -4.39 27.12
C GLN A 207 7.48 -5.71 27.52
N THR A 208 6.50 -6.20 26.76
CA THR A 208 5.72 -7.39 27.07
C THR A 208 5.76 -8.40 25.94
N ALA A 209 5.57 -9.69 26.25
CA ALA A 209 5.46 -10.75 25.25
C ALA A 209 4.30 -10.46 24.25
N ALA A 210 3.18 -9.95 24.75
CA ALA A 210 2.03 -9.58 23.92
C ALA A 210 2.39 -8.47 22.91
N ALA A 211 3.17 -7.45 23.31
CA ALA A 211 3.64 -6.40 22.43
C ALA A 211 4.59 -6.95 21.33
N TRP A 212 5.49 -7.87 21.68
CA TRP A 212 6.34 -8.56 20.71
C TRP A 212 5.54 -9.41 19.74
N MET A 213 4.51 -10.13 20.21
CA MET A 213 3.61 -10.88 19.35
C MET A 213 2.85 -9.97 18.37
N SER A 214 2.43 -8.79 18.81
CA SER A 214 1.77 -7.80 17.95
C SER A 214 2.71 -7.30 16.85
N VAL A 215 3.96 -6.95 17.16
CA VAL A 215 4.98 -6.56 16.15
C VAL A 215 5.25 -7.72 15.18
N ALA A 216 5.40 -8.94 15.71
CA ALA A 216 5.61 -10.13 14.89
C ALA A 216 4.42 -10.40 13.94
N ALA A 217 3.20 -10.25 14.42
CA ALA A 217 2.00 -10.39 13.58
C ALA A 217 1.98 -9.38 12.43
N VAL A 218 2.22 -8.08 12.72
CA VAL A 218 2.33 -7.05 11.68
C VAL A 218 3.44 -7.39 10.69
N ALA A 219 4.62 -7.82 11.16
CA ALA A 219 5.74 -8.17 10.30
C ALA A 219 5.41 -9.38 9.40
N VAL A 220 4.89 -10.45 9.96
CA VAL A 220 4.56 -11.69 9.23
C VAL A 220 3.50 -11.41 8.16
N PHE A 221 2.36 -10.81 8.53
CA PHE A 221 1.32 -10.47 7.56
C PHE A 221 1.82 -9.51 6.48
N SER A 222 2.57 -8.49 6.85
CA SER A 222 3.12 -7.50 5.94
C SER A 222 4.12 -8.10 4.94
N ILE A 223 5.05 -8.93 5.42
CA ILE A 223 6.07 -9.56 4.55
C ILE A 223 5.38 -10.57 3.63
N ALA A 224 4.50 -11.40 4.17
CA ALA A 224 3.73 -12.36 3.38
C ALA A 224 2.88 -11.65 2.31
N ALA A 225 2.16 -10.57 2.68
CA ALA A 225 1.37 -9.76 1.74
C ALA A 225 2.24 -9.18 0.63
N GLN A 226 3.39 -8.59 0.99
CA GLN A 226 4.30 -7.96 0.02
C GLN A 226 4.91 -8.98 -0.96
N LEU A 227 5.31 -10.15 -0.47
CA LEU A 227 5.82 -11.21 -1.34
C LEU A 227 4.72 -11.79 -2.22
N THR A 228 3.52 -11.96 -1.68
CA THR A 228 2.35 -12.47 -2.39
C THR A 228 1.92 -11.54 -3.53
N ILE A 229 1.79 -10.24 -3.27
CA ILE A 229 1.42 -9.28 -4.33
C ILE A 229 2.52 -9.17 -5.41
N ASN A 230 3.78 -9.25 -5.02
CA ASN A 230 4.87 -9.25 -5.97
C ASN A 230 4.82 -10.48 -6.89
N GLN A 231 4.50 -11.67 -6.34
CA GLN A 231 4.30 -12.89 -7.11
C GLN A 231 3.06 -12.81 -8.03
N ALA A 232 2.00 -12.13 -7.60
CA ALA A 232 0.83 -11.88 -8.43
C ALA A 232 1.17 -10.97 -9.61
N LEU A 233 1.89 -9.86 -9.39
CA LEU A 233 2.26 -8.86 -10.40
C LEU A 233 3.17 -9.41 -11.51
N ILE A 234 3.97 -10.44 -11.23
CA ILE A 234 4.77 -11.13 -12.23
C ILE A 234 3.90 -11.96 -13.18
N ARG A 235 2.76 -12.48 -12.71
CA ARG A 235 1.93 -13.45 -13.44
C ARG A 235 0.67 -12.87 -14.03
N ILE A 236 0.16 -11.79 -13.46
CA ILE A 236 -1.14 -11.19 -13.77
C ILE A 236 -0.95 -9.69 -14.03
N PRO A 237 -1.69 -9.11 -15.01
CA PRO A 237 -1.64 -7.68 -15.27
C PRO A 237 -1.92 -6.84 -14.03
N ALA A 238 -1.15 -5.77 -13.83
CA ALA A 238 -1.23 -4.90 -12.66
C ALA A 238 -2.67 -4.36 -12.43
N ALA A 239 -3.39 -4.05 -13.51
CA ALA A 239 -4.80 -3.63 -13.43
C ALA A 239 -5.68 -4.67 -12.75
N THR A 240 -5.56 -5.96 -13.12
CA THR A 240 -6.32 -7.05 -12.49
C THR A 240 -5.94 -7.22 -11.02
N VAL A 241 -4.65 -7.15 -10.69
CA VAL A 241 -4.17 -7.21 -9.30
C VAL A 241 -4.73 -6.05 -8.49
N SER A 242 -4.68 -4.83 -9.01
CA SER A 242 -5.20 -3.63 -8.32
C SER A 242 -6.70 -3.71 -8.04
N ILE A 243 -7.49 -4.23 -8.99
CA ILE A 243 -8.93 -4.44 -8.77
C ILE A 243 -9.15 -5.46 -7.65
N MET A 244 -8.44 -6.58 -7.67
CA MET A 244 -8.60 -7.62 -6.64
C MET A 244 -8.12 -7.16 -5.27
N MET A 245 -7.12 -6.27 -5.19
CA MET A 245 -6.68 -5.67 -3.94
C MET A 245 -7.77 -4.82 -3.26
N THR A 246 -8.76 -4.32 -3.99
CA THR A 246 -9.90 -3.60 -3.37
C THR A 246 -10.74 -4.48 -2.45
N ALA A 247 -10.64 -5.82 -2.56
CA ALA A 247 -11.28 -6.76 -1.65
C ALA A 247 -10.76 -6.66 -0.19
N GLU A 248 -9.60 -6.05 0.05
CA GLU A 248 -9.08 -5.75 1.38
C GLU A 248 -10.05 -4.88 2.18
N VAL A 249 -10.69 -3.91 1.53
CA VAL A 249 -11.48 -2.88 2.22
C VAL A 249 -12.76 -3.40 2.85
N PRO A 250 -13.62 -4.17 2.17
CA PRO A 250 -14.78 -4.75 2.84
C PRO A 250 -14.39 -5.67 4.00
N LEU A 251 -13.24 -6.34 3.94
CA LEU A 251 -12.73 -7.15 5.06
C LEU A 251 -12.39 -6.27 6.26
N ILE A 252 -11.68 -5.17 6.02
CA ILE A 252 -11.31 -4.22 7.07
C ILE A 252 -12.54 -3.50 7.62
N ALA A 253 -13.48 -3.07 6.76
CA ALA A 253 -14.70 -2.41 7.17
C ALA A 253 -15.57 -3.35 8.04
N ALA A 254 -15.69 -4.62 7.65
CA ALA A 254 -16.39 -5.62 8.46
C ALA A 254 -15.73 -5.77 9.84
N PHE A 255 -14.40 -5.89 9.89
CA PHE A 255 -13.69 -5.97 11.17
C PHE A 255 -13.87 -4.69 12.00
N GLY A 256 -13.76 -3.51 11.38
CA GLY A 256 -13.95 -2.21 12.02
C GLY A 256 -15.33 -2.10 12.68
N VAL A 257 -16.39 -2.44 11.95
CA VAL A 257 -17.77 -2.36 12.43
C VAL A 257 -18.06 -3.44 13.49
N PHE A 258 -17.79 -4.71 13.19
CA PHE A 258 -18.23 -5.82 14.05
C PHE A 258 -17.33 -6.04 15.27
N TYR A 259 -16.05 -5.74 15.19
CA TYR A 259 -15.08 -5.99 16.26
C TYR A 259 -14.64 -4.73 16.99
N LEU A 260 -14.40 -3.64 16.26
CA LEU A 260 -13.95 -2.38 16.87
C LEU A 260 -15.11 -1.44 17.21
N GLY A 261 -16.37 -1.75 16.82
CA GLY A 261 -17.54 -0.90 17.04
C GLY A 261 -17.47 0.43 16.28
N GLU A 262 -16.78 0.47 15.13
CA GLU A 262 -16.65 1.69 14.34
C GLU A 262 -17.99 2.13 13.75
N PRO A 263 -18.34 3.44 13.79
CA PRO A 263 -19.60 3.92 13.25
C PRO A 263 -19.61 3.84 11.72
N LEU A 264 -20.64 3.20 11.18
CA LEU A 264 -20.87 3.11 9.74
C LEU A 264 -21.81 4.22 9.29
N SER A 265 -21.29 5.34 8.80
CA SER A 265 -22.11 6.42 8.26
C SER A 265 -22.45 6.18 6.79
N TRP A 266 -23.63 6.65 6.32
CA TRP A 266 -23.99 6.57 4.91
C TRP A 266 -22.98 7.31 4.01
N ARG A 267 -22.36 8.39 4.53
CA ARG A 267 -21.34 9.17 3.82
C ARG A 267 -20.07 8.36 3.60
N LEU A 268 -19.66 7.58 4.59
CA LEU A 268 -18.55 6.66 4.47
C LEU A 268 -18.83 5.60 3.39
N ILE A 269 -20.05 5.05 3.36
CA ILE A 269 -20.45 4.05 2.36
C ILE A 269 -20.44 4.65 0.97
N VAL A 270 -21.14 5.76 0.74
CA VAL A 270 -21.25 6.39 -0.58
C VAL A 270 -19.89 6.90 -1.05
N GLY A 271 -19.13 7.56 -0.17
CA GLY A 271 -17.79 8.04 -0.49
C GLY A 271 -16.82 6.91 -0.80
N ALA A 272 -16.89 5.80 -0.06
CA ALA A 272 -16.11 4.60 -0.35
C ALA A 272 -16.49 4.01 -1.71
N CYS A 273 -17.76 3.88 -2.04
CA CYS A 273 -18.22 3.42 -3.35
C CYS A 273 -17.68 4.29 -4.50
N LEU A 274 -17.67 5.62 -4.33
CA LEU A 274 -17.12 6.55 -5.33
C LEU A 274 -15.59 6.38 -5.48
N ILE A 275 -14.85 6.25 -4.38
CA ILE A 275 -13.39 6.07 -4.39
C ILE A 275 -13.02 4.72 -5.02
N PHE A 276 -13.66 3.62 -4.57
CA PHE A 276 -13.36 2.28 -5.11
C PHE A 276 -13.84 2.10 -6.53
N GLY A 277 -15.04 2.60 -6.87
CA GLY A 277 -15.55 2.59 -8.23
C GLY A 277 -14.62 3.35 -9.18
N SER A 278 -14.07 4.49 -8.74
CA SER A 278 -13.03 5.21 -9.49
C SER A 278 -11.76 4.38 -9.66
N GLY A 279 -11.26 3.79 -8.58
CA GLY A 279 -10.04 2.99 -8.60
C GLY A 279 -10.15 1.79 -9.55
N VAL A 280 -11.28 1.07 -9.50
CA VAL A 280 -11.58 -0.02 -10.43
C VAL A 280 -11.69 0.50 -11.87
N GLY A 281 -12.45 1.59 -12.08
CA GLY A 281 -12.62 2.19 -13.40
C GLY A 281 -11.30 2.65 -14.02
N LEU A 282 -10.41 3.29 -13.23
CA LEU A 282 -9.09 3.72 -13.69
C LEU A 282 -8.20 2.54 -14.13
N ASN A 283 -8.28 1.41 -13.44
CA ASN A 283 -7.51 0.23 -13.79
C ASN A 283 -8.06 -0.55 -14.99
N LEU A 284 -9.34 -0.36 -15.34
CA LEU A 284 -9.96 -0.96 -16.52
C LEU A 284 -9.73 -0.16 -17.80
N LEU A 285 -9.32 1.12 -17.68
CA LEU A 285 -9.04 1.94 -18.86
C LEU A 285 -7.72 1.49 -19.51
N PRO A 286 -7.70 1.31 -20.85
CA PRO A 286 -6.48 0.99 -21.57
C PRO A 286 -5.49 2.15 -21.44
N ALA A 287 -4.24 1.83 -21.08
CA ALA A 287 -3.14 2.79 -21.15
C ALA A 287 -3.00 3.27 -22.62
N LYS A 288 -2.95 4.59 -22.85
CA LYS A 288 -2.67 5.10 -24.20
C LYS A 288 -1.25 4.67 -24.60
N PRO A 289 -1.07 4.19 -25.86
CA PRO A 289 0.27 3.90 -26.38
C PRO A 289 1.14 5.15 -26.28
N THR A 290 2.33 5.03 -25.75
CA THR A 290 3.34 6.09 -25.74
C THR A 290 3.77 6.39 -27.18
N ALA A 291 4.01 7.65 -27.52
CA ALA A 291 4.36 8.11 -28.87
C ALA A 291 5.49 7.28 -29.52
N GLY A 292 6.43 6.72 -28.74
CA GLY A 292 7.51 5.84 -29.23
C GLY A 292 7.10 4.41 -29.62
N GLN A 293 5.84 4.00 -29.35
CA GLN A 293 5.31 2.70 -29.83
C GLN A 293 4.60 2.82 -31.17
N ILE A 294 4.18 4.02 -31.54
CA ILE A 294 3.50 4.29 -32.82
C ILE A 294 4.53 4.26 -33.97
N GLU A 295 5.77 4.73 -33.74
CA GLU A 295 6.82 4.69 -34.76
C GLU A 295 7.38 3.29 -35.09
N LYS A 296 7.26 2.33 -34.18
CA LYS A 296 7.73 0.96 -34.41
C LYS A 296 6.70 0.04 -35.10
N GLY A 297 5.49 0.51 -35.28
CA GLY A 297 4.41 -0.25 -35.97
C GLY A 297 4.21 0.14 -37.44
N THR A 298 4.96 1.12 -37.93
CA THR A 298 4.88 1.65 -39.31
C THR A 298 6.16 1.47 -40.12
N SER A 299 7.10 0.66 -39.63
CA SER A 299 8.31 0.26 -40.39
C SER A 299 8.32 -1.21 -40.79
#